data_e3f39f8220549e7c86b6ac5909fd7311
#
_entry.id   e3f39f8220549e7c86b6ac5909fd7311
#
_cell.length_a   1.000
_cell.length_b   1.000
_cell.length_c   1.000
_cell.angle_alpha   90.00
_cell.angle_beta   90.00
_cell.angle_gamma   90.00
#
_symmetry.space_group_name_H-M   'P 1'
#
loop_
_entity.id
_entity.type
_entity.pdbx_description
1 polymer ?
#
loop_
_entity_poly.entity_id
_entity_poly.type
_entity_poly.pdbx_seq_one_letter_code
_entity_poly.pdbx_strand_id
1 'polypeptide(L)'
;MGKIKQLDTLTANMIAAGEVVERPMGVVKELVENAIDAGSTRIEVNITEGGIQRLSVIDNGCGMDAQDAQLCFGRHATSKIQSQNDLWSIHTLGFRGEALPSIASVSRMVLSTSDGKDATRVVVAYGNMESVTPYPCNQGTEISVEGLFYQTPARLKHMRSAAYEASLIQDVVSKFALSHPEIAFILRSDDRESFRTSGQGNLLEVVYQVFGRMAAENA
;
A
#
# COMPACT_ATOMS: atom_id res chain seq x y z
N MET A 1 26.77 32.62 -13.23
CA MET A 1 26.49 31.27 -12.70
C MET A 1 25.06 30.88 -13.04
N GLY A 2 24.85 29.69 -13.62
CA GLY A 2 23.50 29.20 -13.93
C GLY A 2 22.68 29.02 -12.67
N LYS A 3 21.39 29.35 -12.71
CA LYS A 3 20.43 29.18 -11.59
C LYS A 3 19.90 27.77 -11.48
N ILE A 4 19.98 26.97 -12.56
CA ILE A 4 19.48 25.59 -12.61
C ILE A 4 20.57 24.67 -12.09
N LYS A 5 20.20 23.78 -11.14
CA LYS A 5 21.07 22.73 -10.60
C LYS A 5 20.35 21.38 -10.69
N GLN A 6 21.09 20.34 -10.99
CA GLN A 6 20.59 18.98 -10.89
C GLN A 6 20.45 18.61 -9.41
N LEU A 7 19.28 18.08 -9.04
CA LEU A 7 19.02 17.61 -7.68
C LEU A 7 19.71 16.25 -7.47
N ASP A 8 20.11 15.97 -6.23
CA ASP A 8 20.50 14.63 -5.83
C ASP A 8 19.31 13.67 -5.89
N THR A 9 19.59 12.37 -6.00
CA THR A 9 18.57 11.34 -6.20
C THR A 9 17.56 11.30 -5.06
N LEU A 10 18.01 11.51 -3.81
CA LEU A 10 17.13 11.47 -2.63
C LEU A 10 16.14 12.64 -2.67
N THR A 11 16.63 13.85 -2.90
CA THR A 11 15.79 15.06 -3.04
C THR A 11 14.80 14.93 -4.20
N ALA A 12 15.27 14.42 -5.35
CA ALA A 12 14.39 14.16 -6.50
C ALA A 12 13.30 13.12 -6.16
N ASN A 13 13.65 12.07 -5.41
CA ASN A 13 12.70 11.06 -4.95
C ASN A 13 11.66 11.62 -3.98
N MET A 14 12.09 12.46 -3.04
CA MET A 14 11.17 13.12 -2.10
C MET A 14 10.18 14.08 -2.80
N ILE A 15 10.60 14.75 -3.88
CA ILE A 15 9.72 15.61 -4.67
C ILE A 15 8.73 14.75 -5.46
N ALA A 16 9.21 13.74 -6.19
CA ALA A 16 8.39 12.81 -6.96
C ALA A 16 7.40 12.02 -6.07
N ALA A 17 7.82 11.66 -4.84
CA ALA A 17 6.91 11.08 -3.86
C ALA A 17 5.71 11.97 -3.54
N GLY A 18 5.82 13.30 -3.74
CA GLY A 18 4.71 14.23 -3.56
C GLY A 18 3.62 14.10 -4.61
N GLU A 19 3.94 13.61 -5.78
CA GLU A 19 2.98 13.37 -6.86
C GLU A 19 2.28 12.02 -6.71
N VAL A 20 2.93 11.06 -6.04
CA VAL A 20 2.42 9.69 -5.84
C VAL A 20 1.73 9.54 -4.48
N VAL A 21 2.29 10.19 -3.44
CA VAL A 21 1.84 10.04 -2.04
C VAL A 21 1.58 11.40 -1.42
N GLU A 22 0.34 11.87 -1.48
CA GLU A 22 -0.07 13.11 -0.82
C GLU A 22 -0.57 12.87 0.62
N ARG A 23 -1.17 11.70 0.90
CA ARG A 23 -1.87 11.35 2.13
C ARG A 23 -1.74 9.86 2.45
N PRO A 24 -1.96 9.45 3.73
CA PRO A 24 -2.01 8.04 4.11
C PRO A 24 -2.96 7.19 3.25
N MET A 25 -4.12 7.72 2.89
CA MET A 25 -5.09 7.06 2.00
C MET A 25 -4.46 6.68 0.65
N GLY A 26 -3.60 7.54 0.06
CA GLY A 26 -2.90 7.24 -1.19
C GLY A 26 -1.93 6.06 -1.04
N VAL A 27 -1.22 5.96 0.11
CA VAL A 27 -0.38 4.81 0.42
C VAL A 27 -1.20 3.53 0.49
N VAL A 28 -2.29 3.54 1.26
CA VAL A 28 -3.19 2.37 1.39
C VAL A 28 -3.73 1.96 0.03
N LYS A 29 -4.16 2.92 -0.80
CA LYS A 29 -4.65 2.66 -2.15
C LYS A 29 -3.61 1.88 -2.97
N GLU A 30 -2.39 2.38 -3.08
CA GLU A 30 -1.33 1.75 -3.87
C GLU A 30 -0.98 0.35 -3.35
N LEU A 31 -0.91 0.16 -2.02
CA LEU A 31 -0.58 -1.14 -1.44
C LEU A 31 -1.71 -2.16 -1.63
N VAL A 32 -2.98 -1.75 -1.52
CA VAL A 32 -4.14 -2.61 -1.77
C VAL A 32 -4.23 -2.99 -3.26
N GLU A 33 -3.99 -2.04 -4.19
CA GLU A 33 -3.92 -2.33 -5.62
C GLU A 33 -2.82 -3.37 -5.94
N ASN A 34 -1.65 -3.26 -5.30
CA ASN A 34 -0.60 -4.26 -5.45
C ASN A 34 -1.00 -5.62 -4.89
N ALA A 35 -1.71 -5.68 -3.76
CA ALA A 35 -2.20 -6.92 -3.19
C ALA A 35 -3.26 -7.59 -4.09
N ILE A 36 -4.17 -6.82 -4.69
CA ILE A 36 -5.15 -7.32 -5.67
C ILE A 36 -4.43 -7.87 -6.91
N ASP A 37 -3.48 -7.11 -7.46
CA ASP A 37 -2.68 -7.53 -8.61
C ASP A 37 -1.84 -8.79 -8.34
N ALA A 38 -1.46 -9.04 -7.06
CA ALA A 38 -0.79 -10.27 -6.62
C ALA A 38 -1.73 -11.48 -6.51
N GLY A 39 -3.01 -11.34 -6.83
CA GLY A 39 -4.01 -12.40 -6.78
C GLY A 39 -4.45 -12.76 -5.37
N SER A 40 -4.42 -11.81 -4.45
CA SER A 40 -4.82 -12.04 -3.06
C SER A 40 -6.31 -12.33 -2.93
N THR A 41 -6.66 -13.26 -2.05
CA THR A 41 -8.05 -13.56 -1.66
C THR A 41 -8.40 -12.97 -0.30
N ARG A 42 -7.40 -12.46 0.42
CA ARG A 42 -7.57 -11.76 1.70
C ARG A 42 -6.57 -10.62 1.80
N ILE A 43 -7.09 -9.44 2.18
CA ILE A 43 -6.31 -8.22 2.39
C ILE A 43 -6.72 -7.63 3.74
N GLU A 44 -5.73 -7.38 4.60
CA GLU A 44 -5.92 -6.75 5.91
C GLU A 44 -5.20 -5.41 5.94
N VAL A 45 -5.91 -4.35 6.32
CA VAL A 45 -5.39 -3.00 6.46
C VAL A 45 -5.49 -2.59 7.92
N ASN A 46 -4.36 -2.25 8.54
CA ASN A 46 -4.31 -1.76 9.91
C ASN A 46 -3.71 -0.35 9.91
N ILE A 47 -4.35 0.58 10.61
CA ILE A 47 -3.90 1.96 10.73
C ILE A 47 -3.89 2.43 12.19
N THR A 48 -2.91 3.28 12.50
CA THR A 48 -2.80 3.96 13.80
C THR A 48 -2.67 5.45 13.55
N GLU A 49 -3.44 6.25 14.31
CA GLU A 49 -3.51 7.71 14.14
C GLU A 49 -3.75 8.14 12.69
N GLY A 50 -4.81 7.56 12.07
CA GLY A 50 -5.18 7.88 10.69
C GLY A 50 -4.13 7.45 9.65
N GLY A 51 -3.24 6.52 9.99
CA GLY A 51 -2.17 6.04 9.13
C GLY A 51 -0.93 6.94 9.09
N ILE A 52 -0.89 8.02 9.88
CA ILE A 52 0.27 8.93 9.95
C ILE A 52 1.38 8.30 10.79
N GLN A 53 1.04 7.75 11.95
CA GLN A 53 2.00 7.08 12.83
C GLN A 53 2.43 5.74 12.23
N ARG A 54 1.45 4.91 11.87
CA ARG A 54 1.67 3.60 11.28
C ARG A 54 0.48 3.21 10.41
N LEU A 55 0.79 2.55 9.30
CA LEU A 55 -0.18 1.77 8.52
C LEU A 55 0.48 0.47 8.09
N SER A 56 -0.31 -0.59 7.95
CA SER A 56 0.15 -1.83 7.33
C SER A 56 -0.92 -2.43 6.43
N VAL A 57 -0.45 -3.06 5.35
CA VAL A 57 -1.27 -3.88 4.46
C VAL A 57 -0.66 -5.28 4.44
N ILE A 58 -1.49 -6.27 4.70
CA ILE A 58 -1.12 -7.69 4.75
C ILE A 58 -2.00 -8.41 3.75
N ASP A 59 -1.39 -9.18 2.87
CA ASP A 59 -2.07 -9.95 1.84
C ASP A 59 -1.58 -11.40 1.81
N ASN A 60 -2.35 -12.28 1.18
CA ASN A 60 -2.03 -13.67 0.94
C ASN A 60 -1.82 -13.98 -0.56
N GLY A 61 -1.34 -13.02 -1.33
CA GLY A 61 -1.08 -13.17 -2.76
C GLY A 61 0.15 -14.04 -3.07
N CYS A 62 0.65 -13.92 -4.30
CA CYS A 62 1.78 -14.72 -4.75
C CYS A 62 3.09 -14.45 -3.99
N GLY A 63 3.23 -13.29 -3.35
CA GLY A 63 4.46 -12.86 -2.70
C GLY A 63 5.61 -12.57 -3.67
N MET A 64 6.82 -12.46 -3.12
CA MET A 64 8.04 -12.20 -3.88
C MET A 64 9.19 -13.07 -3.36
N ASP A 65 10.10 -13.48 -4.23
CA ASP A 65 11.40 -14.03 -3.84
C ASP A 65 12.34 -12.97 -3.28
N ALA A 66 13.51 -13.37 -2.79
CA ALA A 66 14.47 -12.45 -2.16
C ALA A 66 15.05 -11.41 -3.12
N GLN A 67 15.12 -11.70 -4.41
CA GLN A 67 15.62 -10.78 -5.43
C GLN A 67 14.57 -9.73 -5.77
N ASP A 68 13.34 -10.14 -6.03
CA ASP A 68 12.20 -9.25 -6.31
C ASP A 68 11.86 -8.37 -5.11
N ALA A 69 11.96 -8.90 -3.89
CA ALA A 69 11.76 -8.14 -2.65
C ALA A 69 12.74 -6.96 -2.48
N GLN A 70 13.94 -7.06 -3.05
CA GLN A 70 14.90 -5.96 -3.08
C GLN A 70 14.65 -5.03 -4.27
N LEU A 71 14.40 -5.61 -5.45
CA LEU A 71 14.22 -4.86 -6.70
C LEU A 71 12.96 -4.00 -6.68
N CYS A 72 11.91 -4.39 -5.95
CA CYS A 72 10.65 -3.64 -5.88
C CYS A 72 10.80 -2.21 -5.31
N PHE A 73 11.91 -1.91 -4.61
CA PHE A 73 12.27 -0.56 -4.16
C PHE A 73 13.08 0.22 -5.20
N GLY A 74 13.45 -0.41 -6.31
CA GLY A 74 14.07 0.27 -7.45
C GLY A 74 13.04 1.11 -8.23
N ARG A 75 13.47 2.27 -8.74
CA ARG A 75 12.64 3.04 -9.65
C ARG A 75 12.48 2.33 -10.98
N HIS A 76 11.26 2.41 -11.54
CA HIS A 76 10.90 1.76 -12.80
C HIS A 76 11.04 0.22 -12.75
N ALA A 77 11.13 -0.36 -11.55
CA ALA A 77 11.11 -1.80 -11.36
C ALA A 77 9.65 -2.27 -11.25
N THR A 78 9.20 -3.03 -12.23
CA THR A 78 7.84 -3.58 -12.27
C THR A 78 7.83 -4.94 -12.94
N SER A 79 7.03 -5.85 -12.39
CA SER A 79 6.74 -7.15 -13.03
C SER A 79 5.58 -7.06 -14.03
N LYS A 80 4.87 -5.91 -14.07
CA LYS A 80 3.57 -5.75 -14.74
C LYS A 80 3.69 -5.29 -16.20
N ILE A 81 4.83 -4.71 -16.59
CA ILE A 81 5.13 -4.24 -17.95
C ILE A 81 6.55 -4.68 -18.31
N GLN A 82 6.74 -5.31 -19.45
CA GLN A 82 8.04 -5.73 -19.95
C GLN A 82 8.40 -5.04 -21.27
N SER A 83 7.42 -4.56 -22.01
CA SER A 83 7.61 -3.94 -23.32
C SER A 83 6.70 -2.74 -23.53
N GLN A 84 7.04 -1.91 -24.52
CA GLN A 84 6.21 -0.77 -24.94
C GLN A 84 4.81 -1.21 -25.41
N ASN A 85 4.68 -2.42 -25.95
CA ASN A 85 3.39 -2.95 -26.42
C ASN A 85 2.43 -3.23 -25.27
N ASP A 86 2.93 -3.58 -24.08
CA ASP A 86 2.11 -3.86 -22.90
C ASP A 86 1.38 -2.60 -22.40
N LEU A 87 1.88 -1.40 -22.76
CA LEU A 87 1.21 -0.13 -22.44
C LEU A 87 -0.17 0.02 -23.09
N TRP A 88 -0.42 -0.71 -24.20
CA TRP A 88 -1.71 -0.68 -24.91
C TRP A 88 -2.73 -1.68 -24.34
N SER A 89 -2.30 -2.58 -23.46
CA SER A 89 -3.12 -3.65 -22.88
C SER A 89 -2.84 -3.84 -21.39
N ILE A 90 -2.95 -2.77 -20.61
CA ILE A 90 -2.76 -2.83 -19.15
C ILE A 90 -3.98 -3.47 -18.52
N HIS A 91 -3.79 -4.61 -17.84
CA HIS A 91 -4.82 -5.34 -17.10
C HIS A 91 -4.66 -5.23 -15.58
N THR A 92 -3.57 -4.60 -15.10
CA THR A 92 -3.26 -4.42 -13.69
C THR A 92 -3.70 -3.04 -13.21
N LEU A 93 -4.03 -2.91 -11.93
CA LEU A 93 -4.41 -1.63 -11.31
C LEU A 93 -3.21 -0.67 -11.22
N GLY A 94 -2.01 -1.20 -10.93
CA GLY A 94 -0.75 -0.45 -10.91
C GLY A 94 0.19 -0.95 -12.02
N PHE A 95 1.07 -0.09 -12.55
CA PHE A 95 2.04 -0.48 -13.60
C PHE A 95 3.35 0.30 -13.61
N ARG A 96 3.44 1.43 -12.88
CA ARG A 96 4.55 2.39 -13.03
C ARG A 96 5.85 1.99 -12.32
N GLY A 97 5.81 1.06 -11.33
CA GLY A 97 6.98 0.70 -10.52
C GLY A 97 7.54 1.87 -9.69
N GLU A 98 6.67 2.80 -9.27
CA GLU A 98 7.05 4.04 -8.57
C GLU A 98 6.47 4.12 -7.15
N ALA A 99 5.46 3.31 -6.82
CA ALA A 99 4.74 3.42 -5.55
C ALA A 99 5.65 3.10 -4.35
N LEU A 100 6.25 1.91 -4.31
CA LEU A 100 7.09 1.48 -3.20
C LEU A 100 8.31 2.38 -2.98
N PRO A 101 9.13 2.73 -4.01
CA PRO A 101 10.25 3.64 -3.81
C PRO A 101 9.80 5.04 -3.37
N SER A 102 8.66 5.52 -3.83
CA SER A 102 8.11 6.83 -3.42
C SER A 102 7.66 6.82 -1.96
N ILE A 103 6.92 5.80 -1.52
CA ILE A 103 6.49 5.64 -0.12
C ILE A 103 7.72 5.51 0.79
N ALA A 104 8.68 4.65 0.43
CA ALA A 104 9.90 4.42 1.19
C ALA A 104 10.78 5.68 1.32
N SER A 105 10.73 6.60 0.36
CA SER A 105 11.51 7.85 0.41
C SER A 105 11.01 8.84 1.48
N VAL A 106 9.76 8.71 1.94
CA VAL A 106 9.12 9.64 2.90
C VAL A 106 8.67 8.96 4.19
N SER A 107 9.09 7.71 4.41
CA SER A 107 8.72 6.90 5.58
C SER A 107 9.79 5.88 5.93
N ARG A 108 9.62 5.18 7.04
CA ARG A 108 10.30 3.92 7.31
C ARG A 108 9.37 2.78 6.91
N MET A 109 9.83 1.93 5.99
CA MET A 109 9.06 0.81 5.46
C MET A 109 9.71 -0.52 5.83
N VAL A 110 8.89 -1.46 6.30
CA VAL A 110 9.26 -2.86 6.50
C VAL A 110 8.40 -3.71 5.58
N LEU A 111 9.03 -4.43 4.68
CA LEU A 111 8.39 -5.39 3.78
C LEU A 111 8.81 -6.79 4.23
N SER A 112 7.85 -7.67 4.50
CA SER A 112 8.07 -9.10 4.72
C SER A 112 7.25 -9.87 3.68
N THR A 113 7.89 -10.75 2.93
CA THR A 113 7.22 -11.45 1.82
C THR A 113 7.77 -12.85 1.63
N SER A 114 6.93 -13.72 1.08
CA SER A 114 7.29 -15.09 0.71
C SER A 114 6.53 -15.53 -0.54
N ASP A 115 7.23 -16.16 -1.47
CA ASP A 115 6.65 -16.84 -2.65
C ASP A 115 6.19 -18.29 -2.35
N GLY A 116 6.24 -18.70 -1.08
CA GLY A 116 5.96 -20.06 -0.62
C GLY A 116 7.19 -20.98 -0.58
N LYS A 117 8.36 -20.51 -1.05
CA LYS A 117 9.65 -21.22 -0.99
C LYS A 117 10.64 -20.47 -0.13
N ASP A 118 10.88 -19.21 -0.49
CA ASP A 118 11.76 -18.31 0.23
C ASP A 118 10.95 -17.25 0.97
N ALA A 119 11.47 -16.78 2.09
CA ALA A 119 10.85 -15.74 2.88
C ALA A 119 11.89 -14.70 3.31
N THR A 120 11.61 -13.43 3.02
CA THR A 120 12.56 -12.34 3.15
C THR A 120 11.91 -11.11 3.79
N ARG A 121 12.69 -10.43 4.62
CA ARG A 121 12.36 -9.11 5.15
C ARG A 121 13.33 -8.07 4.63
N VAL A 122 12.79 -6.98 4.10
CA VAL A 122 13.53 -5.80 3.65
C VAL A 122 13.11 -4.60 4.50
N VAL A 123 14.08 -3.85 4.99
CA VAL A 123 13.85 -2.60 5.74
C VAL A 123 14.45 -1.45 4.95
N VAL A 124 13.63 -0.46 4.66
CA VAL A 124 14.05 0.78 3.99
C VAL A 124 13.62 1.97 4.85
N ALA A 125 14.54 2.85 5.16
CA ALA A 125 14.24 4.06 5.92
C ALA A 125 14.60 5.29 5.09
N TYR A 126 13.59 6.09 4.77
CA TYR A 126 13.74 7.36 4.04
C TYR A 126 14.60 7.24 2.79
N GLY A 127 14.31 6.20 1.99
CA GLY A 127 14.99 5.92 0.72
C GLY A 127 16.31 5.12 0.85
N ASN A 128 16.77 4.82 2.06
CA ASN A 128 17.97 4.03 2.29
C ASN A 128 17.61 2.60 2.71
N MET A 129 18.09 1.60 1.97
CA MET A 129 17.92 0.20 2.34
C MET A 129 18.83 -0.11 3.54
N GLU A 130 18.23 -0.42 4.70
CA GLU A 130 18.95 -0.69 5.95
C GLU A 130 19.35 -2.16 6.08
N SER A 131 18.46 -3.07 5.69
CA SER A 131 18.71 -4.51 5.80
C SER A 131 17.86 -5.34 4.84
N VAL A 132 18.42 -6.49 4.46
CA VAL A 132 17.75 -7.58 3.80
C VAL A 132 18.11 -8.86 4.54
N THR A 133 17.12 -9.56 5.09
CA THR A 133 17.36 -10.74 5.92
C THR A 133 16.33 -11.82 5.64
N PRO A 134 16.71 -13.11 5.72
CA PRO A 134 15.72 -14.19 5.77
C PRO A 134 14.76 -13.94 6.94
N TYR A 135 13.47 -14.12 6.72
CA TYR A 135 12.45 -13.91 7.74
C TYR A 135 11.26 -14.85 7.51
N PRO A 136 11.02 -15.83 8.39
CA PRO A 136 9.95 -16.79 8.20
C PRO A 136 8.59 -16.10 8.26
N CYS A 137 7.85 -16.18 7.16
CA CYS A 137 6.47 -15.71 7.04
C CYS A 137 5.68 -16.64 6.11
N ASN A 138 4.37 -16.54 6.16
CA ASN A 138 3.49 -17.25 5.23
C ASN A 138 3.61 -16.63 3.82
N GLN A 139 3.19 -17.39 2.80
CA GLN A 139 3.08 -16.87 1.45
C GLN A 139 2.19 -15.63 1.42
N GLY A 140 2.62 -14.61 0.66
CA GLY A 140 2.00 -13.30 0.54
C GLY A 140 2.97 -12.18 0.90
N THR A 141 2.44 -10.99 1.18
CA THR A 141 3.25 -9.82 1.50
C THR A 141 2.63 -9.04 2.67
N GLU A 142 3.48 -8.64 3.60
CA GLU A 142 3.16 -7.66 4.64
C GLU A 142 4.04 -6.43 4.44
N ILE A 143 3.43 -5.27 4.28
CA ILE A 143 4.12 -3.98 4.23
C ILE A 143 3.65 -3.13 5.39
N SER A 144 4.59 -2.73 6.25
CA SER A 144 4.38 -1.76 7.33
C SER A 144 5.10 -0.46 7.00
N VAL A 145 4.39 0.66 7.12
CA VAL A 145 4.88 2.01 6.87
C VAL A 145 4.75 2.80 8.16
N GLU A 146 5.85 3.35 8.65
CA GLU A 146 5.95 4.09 9.91
C GLU A 146 6.50 5.49 9.67
N GLY A 147 6.01 6.46 10.45
CA GLY A 147 6.52 7.83 10.43
C GLY A 147 6.36 8.52 9.08
N LEU A 148 5.20 8.33 8.43
CA LEU A 148 4.92 8.96 7.13
C LEU A 148 5.04 10.48 7.24
N PHE A 149 5.89 11.06 6.39
CA PHE A 149 6.20 12.50 6.33
C PHE A 149 6.96 13.09 7.54
N TYR A 150 7.48 12.30 8.48
CA TYR A 150 8.21 12.84 9.63
C TYR A 150 9.45 13.65 9.22
N GLN A 151 10.10 13.29 8.11
CA GLN A 151 11.21 14.06 7.54
C GLN A 151 10.78 15.15 6.54
N THR A 152 9.47 15.31 6.31
CA THR A 152 8.90 16.35 5.46
C THR A 152 7.87 17.19 6.22
N PRO A 153 8.30 18.02 7.19
CA PRO A 153 7.39 18.69 8.13
C PRO A 153 6.36 19.60 7.47
N ALA A 154 6.67 20.16 6.29
CA ALA A 154 5.72 20.92 5.53
C ALA A 154 4.50 20.08 5.12
N ARG A 155 4.71 18.82 4.67
CA ARG A 155 3.62 17.89 4.33
C ARG A 155 2.86 17.43 5.57
N LEU A 156 3.58 17.11 6.65
CA LEU A 156 2.95 16.70 7.90
C LEU A 156 1.98 17.78 8.42
N LYS A 157 2.33 19.07 8.29
CA LYS A 157 1.46 20.20 8.66
C LYS A 157 0.20 20.33 7.79
N HIS A 158 0.18 19.77 6.59
CA HIS A 158 -1.00 19.74 5.72
C HIS A 158 -1.94 18.58 6.00
N MET A 159 -1.55 17.62 6.83
CA MET A 159 -2.45 16.55 7.27
C MET A 159 -3.54 17.13 8.16
N ARG A 160 -4.74 16.58 8.03
CA ARG A 160 -5.87 16.93 8.89
C ARG A 160 -5.85 16.10 10.18
N SER A 161 -6.95 16.05 10.91
CA SER A 161 -7.02 15.22 12.10
C SER A 161 -6.90 13.73 11.76
N ALA A 162 -6.37 12.92 12.70
CA ALA A 162 -6.27 11.47 12.54
C ALA A 162 -7.62 10.83 12.16
N ALA A 163 -8.72 11.30 12.77
CA ALA A 163 -10.07 10.83 12.45
C ALA A 163 -10.47 11.12 10.99
N TYR A 164 -10.08 12.29 10.45
CA TYR A 164 -10.34 12.62 9.05
C TYR A 164 -9.51 11.74 8.10
N GLU A 165 -8.22 11.56 8.36
CA GLU A 165 -7.37 10.69 7.54
C GLU A 165 -7.85 9.24 7.59
N ALA A 166 -8.26 8.74 8.77
CA ALA A 166 -8.87 7.42 8.91
C ALA A 166 -10.16 7.27 8.09
N SER A 167 -11.01 8.30 8.05
CA SER A 167 -12.25 8.27 7.25
C SER A 167 -11.98 8.17 5.76
N LEU A 168 -10.93 8.82 5.26
CA LEU A 168 -10.52 8.70 3.84
C LEU A 168 -10.00 7.30 3.52
N ILE A 169 -9.25 6.68 4.45
CA ILE A 169 -8.79 5.30 4.30
C ILE A 169 -9.98 4.35 4.30
N GLN A 170 -10.91 4.53 5.24
CA GLN A 170 -12.12 3.70 5.28
C GLN A 170 -12.91 3.80 3.98
N ASP A 171 -13.09 4.99 3.41
CA ASP A 171 -13.79 5.20 2.15
C ASP A 171 -13.10 4.44 0.99
N VAL A 172 -11.78 4.52 0.87
CA VAL A 172 -11.07 3.84 -0.22
C VAL A 172 -11.09 2.31 -0.06
N VAL A 173 -10.89 1.79 1.16
CA VAL A 173 -10.94 0.33 1.39
C VAL A 173 -12.36 -0.21 1.19
N SER A 174 -13.38 0.55 1.58
CA SER A 174 -14.79 0.22 1.30
C SER A 174 -15.08 0.10 -0.20
N LYS A 175 -14.54 1.01 -1.01
CA LYS A 175 -14.68 0.98 -2.47
C LYS A 175 -14.00 -0.26 -3.07
N PHE A 176 -12.82 -0.64 -2.58
CA PHE A 176 -12.19 -1.89 -3.00
C PHE A 176 -13.03 -3.11 -2.61
N ALA A 177 -13.55 -3.17 -1.39
CA ALA A 177 -14.40 -4.26 -0.95
C ALA A 177 -15.68 -4.40 -1.80
N LEU A 178 -16.29 -3.29 -2.22
CA LEU A 178 -17.46 -3.29 -3.10
C LEU A 178 -17.13 -3.71 -4.53
N SER A 179 -15.96 -3.32 -5.05
CA SER A 179 -15.53 -3.67 -6.41
C SER A 179 -14.96 -5.09 -6.51
N HIS A 180 -14.56 -5.69 -5.38
CA HIS A 180 -13.98 -7.02 -5.27
C HIS A 180 -14.65 -7.84 -4.15
N PRO A 181 -15.95 -8.17 -4.29
CA PRO A 181 -16.66 -8.93 -3.26
C PRO A 181 -16.12 -10.35 -3.06
N GLU A 182 -15.31 -10.87 -4.00
CA GLU A 182 -14.59 -12.14 -3.95
C GLU A 182 -13.33 -12.09 -3.05
N ILE A 183 -12.88 -10.89 -2.62
CA ILE A 183 -11.75 -10.72 -1.73
C ILE A 183 -12.24 -10.39 -0.32
N ALA A 184 -11.73 -11.10 0.68
CA ALA A 184 -11.98 -10.78 2.08
C ALA A 184 -11.15 -9.56 2.51
N PHE A 185 -11.82 -8.47 2.86
CA PHE A 185 -11.18 -7.27 3.40
C PHE A 185 -11.38 -7.17 4.91
N ILE A 186 -10.35 -6.73 5.62
CA ILE A 186 -10.39 -6.39 7.04
C ILE A 186 -9.77 -5.02 7.20
N LEU A 187 -10.50 -4.09 7.81
CA LEU A 187 -9.97 -2.79 8.18
C LEU A 187 -9.99 -2.62 9.70
N ARG A 188 -8.83 -2.30 10.28
CA ARG A 188 -8.70 -1.91 11.69
C ARG A 188 -8.10 -0.52 11.82
N SER A 189 -8.67 0.27 12.73
CA SER A 189 -8.18 1.60 13.09
C SER A 189 -8.00 1.66 14.60
N ASP A 190 -6.80 1.99 15.06
CA ASP A 190 -6.44 2.07 16.47
C ASP A 190 -6.89 0.82 17.25
N ASP A 191 -6.50 -0.36 16.73
CA ASP A 191 -6.81 -1.71 17.23
C ASP A 191 -8.30 -2.10 17.24
N ARG A 192 -9.18 -1.27 16.68
CA ARG A 192 -10.61 -1.58 16.54
C ARG A 192 -10.92 -1.99 15.11
N GLU A 193 -11.64 -3.09 14.95
CA GLU A 193 -12.13 -3.51 13.65
C GLU A 193 -13.25 -2.57 13.19
N SER A 194 -13.04 -1.89 12.05
CA SER A 194 -14.03 -1.00 11.44
C SER A 194 -15.04 -1.79 10.63
N PHE A 195 -14.56 -2.73 9.80
CA PHE A 195 -15.40 -3.71 9.11
C PHE A 195 -14.58 -4.92 8.66
N ARG A 196 -15.32 -5.98 8.31
CA ARG A 196 -14.78 -7.22 7.74
C ARG A 196 -15.75 -7.76 6.70
N THR A 197 -15.25 -8.17 5.52
CA THR A 197 -16.04 -8.87 4.51
C THR A 197 -15.60 -10.33 4.39
N SER A 198 -16.49 -11.19 3.89
CA SER A 198 -16.24 -12.62 3.82
C SER A 198 -15.39 -13.07 2.63
N GLY A 199 -15.35 -12.28 1.54
CA GLY A 199 -14.70 -12.68 0.29
C GLY A 199 -15.43 -13.78 -0.49
N GLN A 200 -16.73 -13.96 -0.29
CA GLN A 200 -17.52 -15.02 -0.95
C GLN A 200 -18.25 -14.55 -2.22
N GLY A 201 -17.92 -13.37 -2.75
CA GLY A 201 -18.55 -12.81 -3.94
C GLY A 201 -19.97 -12.25 -3.72
N ASN A 202 -20.42 -12.13 -2.48
CA ASN A 202 -21.74 -11.61 -2.15
C ASN A 202 -21.70 -10.09 -1.91
N LEU A 203 -22.06 -9.31 -2.94
CA LEU A 203 -22.06 -7.85 -2.85
C LEU A 203 -23.01 -7.31 -1.77
N LEU A 204 -24.16 -7.93 -1.54
CA LEU A 204 -25.10 -7.49 -0.52
C LEU A 204 -24.54 -7.66 0.90
N GLU A 205 -23.78 -8.73 1.13
CA GLU A 205 -23.03 -8.94 2.38
C GLU A 205 -22.01 -7.81 2.57
N VAL A 206 -21.26 -7.45 1.51
CA VAL A 206 -20.29 -6.35 1.59
C VAL A 206 -20.99 -5.02 1.92
N VAL A 207 -22.10 -4.71 1.26
CA VAL A 207 -22.92 -3.50 1.57
C VAL A 207 -23.35 -3.50 3.04
N TYR A 208 -23.79 -4.65 3.56
CA TYR A 208 -24.18 -4.79 4.97
C TYR A 208 -23.00 -4.52 5.92
N GLN A 209 -21.84 -5.11 5.65
CA GLN A 209 -20.66 -4.96 6.51
C GLN A 209 -20.08 -3.53 6.50
N VAL A 210 -20.13 -2.86 5.36
CA VAL A 210 -19.54 -1.52 5.17
C VAL A 210 -20.49 -0.41 5.59
N PHE A 211 -21.76 -0.48 5.21
CA PHE A 211 -22.75 0.59 5.39
C PHE A 211 -23.86 0.27 6.39
N GLY A 212 -23.88 -0.96 6.90
CA GLY A 212 -24.87 -1.41 7.87
C GLY A 212 -26.20 -1.85 7.26
N ARG A 213 -27.09 -2.31 8.15
CA ARG A 213 -28.34 -2.97 7.80
C ARG A 213 -29.26 -2.15 6.92
N MET A 214 -29.44 -0.86 7.24
CA MET A 214 -30.38 0.01 6.50
C MET A 214 -29.98 0.20 5.03
N ALA A 215 -28.67 0.26 4.74
CA ALA A 215 -28.18 0.35 3.38
C ALA A 215 -28.43 -0.97 2.61
N ALA A 216 -28.18 -2.10 3.24
CA ALA A 216 -28.36 -3.42 2.61
C ALA A 216 -29.85 -3.77 2.35
N GLU A 217 -30.79 -3.28 3.14
CA GLU A 217 -32.23 -3.48 2.95
C GLU A 217 -32.82 -2.63 1.79
N ASN A 218 -32.07 -1.62 1.31
CA ASN A 218 -32.47 -0.71 0.24
C ASN A 218 -31.56 -0.79 -1.01
N ALA A 219 -30.66 -1.79 -1.09
CA ALA A 219 -29.70 -1.99 -2.20
C ALA A 219 -30.19 -3.02 -3.27
#